data_933f580ac16f6d29739574bc574883ae
#
_entry.id   933f580ac16f6d29739574bc574883ae
#
_cell.length_a   1.000
_cell.length_b   1.000
_cell.length_c   1.000
_cell.angle_alpha   90.00
_cell.angle_beta   90.00
_cell.angle_gamma   90.00
#
_symmetry.space_group_name_H-M   'P 1'
#
loop_
_entity.id
_entity.type
_entity.pdbx_description
1 polymer ?
#
loop_
_entity_poly.entity_id
_entity_poly.type
_entity_poly.pdbx_seq_one_letter_code
_entity_poly.pdbx_strand_id
1 'polypeptide(L)'
;RQVLAVGLTPLLCVGESLKEREDGREKEAVAYQLSVLKGLKTDCFAVAYEPVWAIGTGKVANKEQIADMHAFIYSEILSLCGNDAKIRVLYGGSVNPTNAADIFAVPHVDGALVGGASLTYEAFSDIIRAAEQA
;
A
#
# COMPACT_ATOMS: atom_id res chain seq x y z
N ARG A 1 2.67 -3.04 18.01
CA ARG A 1 3.17 -2.36 19.23
C ARG A 1 4.54 -2.88 19.65
N GLN A 2 4.80 -4.19 19.63
CA GLN A 2 6.12 -4.77 19.98
C GLN A 2 7.24 -4.25 19.09
N VAL A 3 7.02 -4.10 17.78
CA VAL A 3 7.98 -3.54 16.82
C VAL A 3 8.41 -2.12 17.21
N LEU A 4 7.43 -1.28 17.60
CA LEU A 4 7.69 0.09 18.06
C LEU A 4 8.47 0.11 19.40
N ALA A 5 8.18 -0.83 20.29
CA ALA A 5 8.85 -0.91 21.60
C ALA A 5 10.36 -1.19 21.50
N VAL A 6 10.81 -1.79 20.40
CA VAL A 6 12.24 -2.04 20.12
C VAL A 6 12.86 -1.03 19.16
N GLY A 7 12.16 0.09 18.91
CA GLY A 7 12.69 1.20 18.11
C GLY A 7 12.68 0.98 16.60
N LEU A 8 11.92 -0.01 16.11
CA LEU A 8 11.75 -0.24 14.68
C LEU A 8 10.48 0.45 14.15
N THR A 9 10.49 0.82 12.88
CA THR A 9 9.31 1.35 12.18
C THR A 9 8.56 0.21 11.49
N PRO A 10 7.32 -0.12 11.91
CA PRO A 10 6.55 -1.16 11.25
C PRO A 10 6.02 -0.72 9.88
N LEU A 11 6.03 -1.65 8.95
CA LEU A 11 5.27 -1.58 7.70
C LEU A 11 4.15 -2.62 7.79
N LEU A 12 2.91 -2.15 7.94
CA LEU A 12 1.73 -3.02 7.99
C LEU A 12 1.24 -3.31 6.57
N CYS A 13 1.31 -4.58 6.16
CA CYS A 13 0.73 -5.03 4.90
C CYS A 13 -0.74 -5.38 5.09
N VAL A 14 -1.60 -4.81 4.27
CA VAL A 14 -3.05 -5.05 4.24
C VAL A 14 -3.51 -5.33 2.82
N GLY A 15 -4.52 -6.15 2.67
CA GLY A 15 -5.10 -6.44 1.37
C GLY A 15 -6.16 -7.53 1.46
N GLU A 16 -7.07 -7.49 0.51
CA GLU A 16 -8.16 -8.43 0.38
C GLU A 16 -7.82 -9.62 -0.51
N SER A 17 -8.46 -10.74 -0.27
CA SER A 17 -8.46 -11.89 -1.16
C SER A 17 -9.37 -11.66 -2.38
N LEU A 18 -9.21 -12.49 -3.42
CA LEU A 18 -10.10 -12.45 -4.59
C LEU A 18 -11.57 -12.65 -4.19
N LYS A 19 -11.84 -13.58 -3.27
CA LYS A 19 -13.20 -13.84 -2.80
C LYS A 19 -13.82 -12.63 -2.12
N GLU A 20 -13.10 -11.96 -1.23
CA GLU A 20 -13.58 -10.75 -0.55
C GLU A 20 -13.89 -9.63 -1.55
N ARG A 21 -13.10 -9.49 -2.61
CA ARG A 21 -13.35 -8.52 -3.67
C ARG A 21 -14.57 -8.88 -4.51
N GLU A 22 -14.71 -10.14 -4.92
CA GLU A 22 -15.86 -10.62 -5.68
C GLU A 22 -17.18 -10.50 -4.88
N ASP A 23 -17.10 -10.67 -3.56
CA ASP A 23 -18.23 -10.50 -2.64
C ASP A 23 -18.51 -9.02 -2.30
N GLY A 24 -17.72 -8.05 -2.81
CA GLY A 24 -17.84 -6.62 -2.51
C GLY A 24 -17.46 -6.24 -1.07
N ARG A 25 -16.62 -7.06 -0.42
CA ARG A 25 -16.20 -6.92 0.98
C ARG A 25 -14.74 -6.51 1.14
N GLU A 26 -14.10 -6.04 0.09
CA GLU A 26 -12.69 -5.64 0.10
C GLU A 26 -12.39 -4.56 1.14
N LYS A 27 -13.26 -3.56 1.28
CA LYS A 27 -13.10 -2.47 2.26
C LYS A 27 -13.30 -2.95 3.68
N GLU A 28 -14.26 -3.85 3.92
CA GLU A 28 -14.48 -4.46 5.24
C GLU A 28 -13.25 -5.26 5.68
N ALA A 29 -12.69 -6.08 4.80
CA ALA A 29 -11.50 -6.88 5.09
C ALA A 29 -10.29 -5.99 5.45
N VAL A 30 -10.05 -4.95 4.66
CA VAL A 30 -8.94 -4.01 4.88
C VAL A 30 -9.15 -3.17 6.14
N ALA A 31 -10.37 -2.68 6.41
CA ALA A 31 -10.68 -1.96 7.65
C ALA A 31 -10.42 -2.80 8.90
N TYR A 32 -10.80 -4.07 8.86
CA TYR A 32 -10.51 -5.00 9.95
C TYR A 32 -9.01 -5.14 10.21
N GLN A 33 -8.21 -5.31 9.14
CA GLN A 33 -6.75 -5.39 9.24
C GLN A 33 -6.12 -4.11 9.77
N LEU A 34 -6.62 -2.92 9.37
CA LEU A 34 -6.15 -1.62 9.82
C LEU A 34 -6.49 -1.33 11.30
N SER A 35 -7.48 -2.01 11.88
CA SER A 35 -7.94 -1.76 13.26
C SER A 35 -6.83 -1.85 14.32
N VAL A 36 -5.75 -2.58 14.05
CA VAL A 36 -4.56 -2.70 14.93
C VAL A 36 -3.81 -1.39 15.13
N LEU A 37 -4.01 -0.41 14.21
CA LEU A 37 -3.37 0.90 14.24
C LEU A 37 -4.05 1.88 15.21
N LYS A 38 -5.23 1.55 15.71
CA LYS A 38 -6.02 2.44 16.56
C LYS A 38 -5.19 3.03 17.72
N GLY A 39 -5.17 4.36 17.77
CA GLY A 39 -4.47 5.13 18.80
C GLY A 39 -2.94 5.18 18.63
N LEU A 40 -2.39 4.73 17.50
CA LEU A 40 -0.99 4.96 17.16
C LEU A 40 -0.81 6.33 16.51
N LYS A 41 0.41 6.89 16.64
CA LYS A 41 0.80 8.09 15.87
C LYS A 41 1.18 7.68 14.46
N THR A 42 0.76 8.45 13.47
CA THR A 42 0.94 8.14 12.05
C THR A 42 2.37 8.28 11.54
N ASP A 43 3.23 9.01 12.24
CA ASP A 43 4.64 9.18 11.90
C ASP A 43 5.52 7.97 12.27
N CYS A 44 4.97 7.02 13.03
CA CYS A 44 5.73 5.86 13.51
C CYS A 44 5.48 4.56 12.75
N PHE A 45 4.70 4.57 11.66
CA PHE A 45 4.45 3.40 10.81
C PHE A 45 4.20 3.80 9.36
N ALA A 46 4.21 2.80 8.47
CA ALA A 46 3.67 2.91 7.12
C ALA A 46 2.73 1.74 6.84
N VAL A 47 1.87 1.88 5.84
CA VAL A 47 0.95 0.82 5.39
C VAL A 47 1.27 0.47 3.94
N ALA A 48 1.29 -0.81 3.60
CA ALA A 48 1.36 -1.29 2.22
C ALA A 48 0.04 -1.97 1.85
N TYR A 49 -0.58 -1.51 0.78
CA TYR A 49 -1.74 -2.17 0.21
C TYR A 49 -1.29 -3.24 -0.78
N GLU A 50 -1.57 -4.47 -0.45
CA GLU A 50 -1.22 -5.66 -1.23
C GLU A 50 -2.51 -6.39 -1.63
N PRO A 51 -3.11 -6.10 -2.81
CA PRO A 51 -4.23 -6.90 -3.31
C PRO A 51 -3.75 -8.33 -3.53
N VAL A 52 -4.12 -9.25 -2.61
CA VAL A 52 -3.58 -10.63 -2.58
C VAL A 52 -3.84 -11.36 -3.91
N TRP A 53 -4.96 -11.09 -4.55
CA TRP A 53 -5.34 -11.65 -5.85
C TRP A 53 -4.47 -11.17 -7.02
N ALA A 54 -3.70 -10.09 -6.83
CA ALA A 54 -2.79 -9.51 -7.83
C ALA A 54 -1.30 -9.81 -7.56
N ILE A 55 -0.97 -10.55 -6.47
CA ILE A 55 0.40 -10.88 -6.12
C ILE A 55 0.79 -12.20 -6.78
N GLY A 56 1.79 -12.15 -7.69
CA GLY A 56 2.33 -13.36 -8.34
C GLY A 56 1.37 -14.10 -9.27
N THR A 57 0.20 -13.54 -9.56
CA THR A 57 -0.84 -14.19 -10.39
C THR A 57 -0.84 -13.73 -11.85
N GLY A 58 -0.04 -12.72 -12.18
CA GLY A 58 -0.11 -12.01 -13.47
C GLY A 58 -1.30 -11.08 -13.62
N LYS A 59 -2.22 -11.05 -12.66
CA LYS A 59 -3.28 -10.05 -12.57
C LYS A 59 -2.72 -8.75 -12.01
N VAL A 60 -3.17 -7.62 -12.53
CA VAL A 60 -2.78 -6.28 -12.06
C VAL A 60 -4.04 -5.53 -11.67
N ALA A 61 -4.04 -4.90 -10.51
CA ALA A 61 -5.10 -3.97 -10.15
C ALA A 61 -5.06 -2.78 -11.12
N ASN A 62 -6.23 -2.35 -11.62
CA ASN A 62 -6.30 -1.16 -12.46
C ASN A 62 -6.16 0.11 -11.61
N LYS A 63 -5.93 1.26 -12.27
CA LYS A 63 -5.70 2.55 -11.58
C LYS A 63 -6.87 2.96 -10.70
N GLU A 64 -8.09 2.70 -11.12
CA GLU A 64 -9.30 3.03 -10.38
C GLU A 64 -9.41 2.19 -9.10
N GLN A 65 -9.08 0.91 -9.16
CA GLN A 65 -9.07 0.02 -8.00
C GLN A 65 -7.98 0.44 -7.00
N ILE A 66 -6.80 0.81 -7.49
CA ILE A 66 -5.70 1.31 -6.65
C ILE A 66 -6.13 2.62 -5.98
N ALA A 67 -6.66 3.58 -6.75
CA ALA A 67 -7.09 4.88 -6.26
C ALA A 67 -8.19 4.76 -5.19
N ASP A 68 -9.22 3.95 -5.44
CA ASP A 68 -10.32 3.74 -4.51
C ASP A 68 -9.85 3.13 -3.19
N MET A 69 -8.98 2.13 -3.25
CA MET A 69 -8.49 1.46 -2.05
C MET A 69 -7.48 2.33 -1.29
N HIS A 70 -6.57 3.04 -1.97
CA HIS A 70 -5.63 3.94 -1.31
C HIS A 70 -6.35 5.11 -0.63
N ALA A 71 -7.36 5.71 -1.28
CA ALA A 71 -8.19 6.74 -0.67
C ALA A 71 -8.95 6.21 0.56
N PHE A 72 -9.49 5.00 0.48
CA PHE A 72 -10.16 4.34 1.60
C PHE A 72 -9.19 4.10 2.77
N ILE A 73 -8.01 3.51 2.53
CA ILE A 73 -6.99 3.26 3.56
C ILE A 73 -6.55 4.57 4.22
N TYR A 74 -6.33 5.61 3.43
CA TYR A 74 -5.97 6.94 3.95
C TYR A 74 -7.04 7.48 4.91
N SER A 75 -8.31 7.40 4.51
CA SER A 75 -9.45 7.83 5.33
C SER A 75 -9.58 7.01 6.63
N GLU A 76 -9.40 5.69 6.56
CA GLU A 76 -9.44 4.81 7.73
C GLU A 76 -8.30 5.12 8.71
N ILE A 77 -7.09 5.35 8.22
CA ILE A 77 -5.96 5.72 9.09
C ILE A 77 -6.24 7.05 9.80
N LEU A 78 -6.77 8.04 9.09
CA LEU A 78 -7.19 9.31 9.71
C LEU A 78 -8.20 9.10 10.82
N SER A 79 -9.20 8.26 10.58
CA SER A 79 -10.24 7.93 11.57
C SER A 79 -9.67 7.22 12.81
N LEU A 80 -8.73 6.30 12.62
CA LEU A 80 -8.15 5.47 13.68
C LEU A 80 -7.09 6.20 14.52
N CYS A 81 -6.33 7.09 13.89
CA CYS A 81 -5.12 7.70 14.46
C CYS A 81 -5.25 9.21 14.73
N GLY A 82 -6.30 9.87 14.19
CA GLY A 82 -6.48 11.32 14.26
C GLY A 82 -5.79 12.08 13.11
N ASN A 83 -5.99 13.41 13.08
CA ASN A 83 -5.65 14.25 11.92
C ASN A 83 -4.19 14.72 11.82
N ASP A 84 -3.31 14.34 12.71
CA ASP A 84 -1.90 14.79 12.74
C ASP A 84 -1.00 13.91 11.87
N ALA A 85 -1.36 13.73 10.59
CA ALA A 85 -0.87 12.56 9.91
C ALA A 85 0.16 12.83 8.82
N LYS A 86 1.36 12.37 9.03
CA LYS A 86 2.26 11.94 7.93
C LYS A 86 1.91 10.49 7.55
N ILE A 87 0.73 10.28 6.97
CA ILE A 87 0.32 8.97 6.49
C ILE A 87 1.17 8.62 5.28
N ARG A 88 1.67 7.38 5.24
CA ARG A 88 2.37 6.80 4.09
C ARG A 88 1.69 5.50 3.71
N VAL A 89 1.13 5.47 2.51
CA VAL A 89 0.49 4.28 1.94
C VAL A 89 1.22 3.88 0.68
N LEU A 90 1.86 2.71 0.73
CA LEU A 90 2.60 2.14 -0.38
C LEU A 90 1.71 1.19 -1.17
N TYR A 91 1.91 1.13 -2.49
CA TYR A 91 1.31 0.07 -3.31
C TYR A 91 2.23 -1.15 -3.34
N GLY A 92 1.71 -2.32 -2.98
CA GLY A 92 2.46 -3.58 -2.87
C GLY A 92 2.00 -4.66 -3.85
N GLY A 93 1.19 -4.32 -4.85
CA GLY A 93 0.90 -5.23 -5.97
C GLY A 93 2.04 -5.32 -6.97
N SER A 94 1.77 -5.81 -8.17
CA SER A 94 2.78 -5.92 -9.23
C SER A 94 3.26 -4.56 -9.72
N VAL A 95 4.50 -4.20 -9.39
CA VAL A 95 5.20 -2.99 -9.86
C VAL A 95 6.39 -3.41 -10.70
N ASN A 96 6.54 -2.78 -11.85
CA ASN A 96 7.66 -2.98 -12.76
C ASN A 96 8.01 -1.66 -13.48
N PRO A 97 9.13 -1.57 -14.24
CA PRO A 97 9.50 -0.35 -14.93
C PRO A 97 8.44 0.24 -15.88
N THR A 98 7.61 -0.63 -16.45
CA THR A 98 6.58 -0.22 -17.44
C THR A 98 5.39 0.47 -16.78
N ASN A 99 4.97 0.03 -15.59
CA ASN A 99 3.77 0.55 -14.91
C ASN A 99 4.06 1.49 -13.73
N ALA A 100 5.31 1.62 -13.32
CA ALA A 100 5.68 2.37 -12.11
C ALA A 100 5.23 3.83 -12.17
N ALA A 101 5.49 4.54 -13.27
CA ALA A 101 5.08 5.95 -13.42
C ALA A 101 3.56 6.12 -13.30
N ASP A 102 2.79 5.22 -13.91
CA ASP A 102 1.34 5.23 -13.84
C ASP A 102 0.80 4.96 -12.43
N ILE A 103 1.46 4.08 -11.69
CA ILE A 103 1.10 3.77 -10.30
C ILE A 103 1.42 4.95 -9.38
N PHE A 104 2.59 5.55 -9.52
CA PHE A 104 3.00 6.71 -8.69
C PHE A 104 2.19 7.97 -8.98
N ALA A 105 1.55 8.06 -10.16
CA ALA A 105 0.61 9.15 -10.47
C ALA A 105 -0.77 8.98 -9.81
N VAL A 106 -1.06 7.83 -9.21
CA VAL A 106 -2.35 7.60 -8.52
C VAL A 106 -2.37 8.37 -7.19
N PRO A 107 -3.45 9.13 -6.89
CA PRO A 107 -3.58 9.83 -5.62
C PRO A 107 -3.43 8.89 -4.41
N HIS A 108 -2.76 9.38 -3.36
CA HIS A 108 -2.49 8.65 -2.12
C HIS A 108 -1.58 7.41 -2.27
N VAL A 109 -0.89 7.26 -3.39
CA VAL A 109 0.22 6.31 -3.52
C VAL A 109 1.52 7.04 -3.20
N ASP A 110 2.06 6.82 -2.00
CA ASP A 110 3.27 7.50 -1.50
C ASP A 110 4.56 6.76 -1.86
N GLY A 111 4.44 5.62 -2.53
CA GLY A 111 5.57 4.78 -2.94
C GLY A 111 5.14 3.36 -3.26
N ALA A 112 6.10 2.45 -3.38
CA ALA A 112 5.84 1.05 -3.68
C ALA A 112 6.62 0.10 -2.77
N LEU A 113 6.01 -1.05 -2.48
CA LEU A 113 6.68 -2.21 -1.93
C LEU A 113 6.96 -3.17 -3.09
N VAL A 114 8.20 -3.14 -3.60
CA VAL A 114 8.56 -3.81 -4.85
C VAL A 114 9.04 -5.24 -4.57
N GLY A 115 8.40 -6.21 -5.22
CA GLY A 115 8.78 -7.63 -5.15
C GLY A 115 9.83 -8.01 -6.20
N GLY A 116 9.49 -8.89 -7.15
CA GLY A 116 10.39 -9.48 -8.13
C GLY A 116 11.21 -8.47 -8.95
N ALA A 117 10.66 -7.32 -9.27
CA ALA A 117 11.38 -6.27 -9.99
C ALA A 117 12.51 -5.61 -9.18
N SER A 118 12.59 -5.85 -7.86
CA SER A 118 13.71 -5.38 -7.03
C SER A 118 14.95 -6.30 -7.09
N LEU A 119 14.85 -7.44 -7.76
CA LEU A 119 15.93 -8.43 -7.82
C LEU A 119 17.01 -8.09 -8.84
N THR A 120 16.75 -7.18 -9.77
CA THR A 120 17.73 -6.71 -10.75
C THR A 120 17.94 -5.21 -10.57
N TYR A 121 19.21 -4.80 -10.71
CA TYR A 121 19.59 -3.39 -10.58
C TYR A 121 18.87 -2.50 -11.60
N GLU A 122 18.81 -2.92 -12.85
CA GLU A 122 18.21 -2.19 -13.95
C GLU A 122 16.72 -1.90 -13.68
N ALA A 123 15.95 -2.95 -13.42
CA ALA A 123 14.50 -2.80 -13.18
C ALA A 123 14.22 -1.95 -11.94
N PHE A 124 14.95 -2.17 -10.85
CA PHE A 124 14.72 -1.41 -9.62
C PHE A 124 15.13 0.06 -9.77
N SER A 125 16.26 0.34 -10.46
CA SER A 125 16.67 1.72 -10.75
C SER A 125 15.67 2.48 -11.60
N ASP A 126 15.05 1.83 -12.59
CA ASP A 126 14.02 2.45 -13.42
C ASP A 126 12.76 2.77 -12.64
N ILE A 127 12.37 1.91 -11.69
CA ILE A 127 11.25 2.17 -10.77
C ILE A 127 11.56 3.37 -9.88
N ILE A 128 12.78 3.47 -9.34
CA ILE A 128 13.20 4.62 -8.50
C ILE A 128 13.15 5.92 -9.30
N ARG A 129 13.65 5.92 -10.55
CA ARG A 129 13.58 7.10 -11.42
C ARG A 129 12.14 7.52 -11.71
N ALA A 130 11.23 6.55 -11.91
CA ALA A 130 9.82 6.86 -12.08
C ALA A 130 9.21 7.53 -10.83
N ALA A 131 9.61 7.11 -9.63
CA ALA A 131 9.17 7.70 -8.38
C ALA A 131 9.70 9.14 -8.17
N GLU A 132 10.93 9.44 -8.63
CA GLU A 132 11.52 10.79 -8.55
C GLU A 132 10.81 11.81 -9.44
N GLN A 133 10.09 11.36 -10.47
CA GLN A 133 9.39 12.19 -11.44
C GLN A 133 7.90 12.35 -11.13
N ALA A 134 7.41 11.67 -10.13
CA ALA A 134 5.98 11.64 -9.77
C ALA A 134 5.53 12.84 -8.91
#